data_8408a2fd1b6275a36c06f737cc7f93be
#
_entry.id   8408a2fd1b6275a36c06f737cc7f93be
#
_cell.length_a   1.000
_cell.length_b   1.000
_cell.length_c   1.000
_cell.angle_alpha   90.00
_cell.angle_beta   90.00
_cell.angle_gamma   90.00
#
_symmetry.space_group_name_H-M   'P 1'
#
loop_
_entity.id
_entity.type
_entity.pdbx_description
1 polymer ?
#
loop_
_entity_poly.entity_id
_entity_poly.type
_entity_poly.pdbx_seq_one_letter_code
_entity_poly.pdbx_strand_id
1 'polypeptide(L)'
;MRHALAGYLMFGFGYIGYMTFIVTLLREQGVGAGRIAGFYALLGAGVVASSWLWAGVLQRARGGQALALLNGLLAVATLVPVFGSHPLLVAASCLLFGCTFLSVVASTTAFVRHNLPASAWTAGIAAFTIVFAAGQILGPSLTGWLADGPGGLRRGFLGSAAALALGAVLALRQKPLGQPH
;
A
#
# COMPACT_ATOMS: atom_id res chain seq x y z
N MET A 1 5.77 17.12 -7.45
CA MET A 1 6.04 16.27 -6.27
C MET A 1 4.87 16.19 -5.27
N ARG A 2 4.08 17.25 -5.07
CA ARG A 2 2.97 17.28 -4.09
C ARG A 2 1.94 16.14 -4.23
N HIS A 3 1.54 15.80 -5.46
CA HIS A 3 0.56 14.73 -5.68
C HIS A 3 1.12 13.34 -5.34
N ALA A 4 2.40 13.09 -5.62
CA ALA A 4 3.07 11.86 -5.23
C ALA A 4 3.19 11.75 -3.70
N LEU A 5 3.54 12.84 -3.00
CA LEU A 5 3.58 12.89 -1.53
C LEU A 5 2.20 12.62 -0.93
N ALA A 6 1.15 13.26 -1.44
CA ALA A 6 -0.21 13.03 -0.98
C ALA A 6 -0.67 11.59 -1.25
N GLY A 7 -0.35 11.02 -2.41
CA GLY A 7 -0.62 9.62 -2.74
C GLY A 7 0.11 8.64 -1.82
N TYR A 8 1.33 8.99 -1.42
CA TYR A 8 2.12 8.17 -0.50
C TYR A 8 1.68 8.32 0.97
N LEU A 9 1.16 9.48 1.37
CA LEU A 9 0.48 9.65 2.65
C LEU A 9 -0.72 8.68 2.75
N MET A 10 -1.54 8.64 1.70
CA MET A 10 -2.70 7.74 1.64
C MET A 10 -2.30 6.26 1.66
N PHE A 11 -1.15 5.91 1.07
CA PHE A 11 -0.56 4.59 1.24
C PHE A 11 -0.26 4.30 2.72
N GLY A 12 0.41 5.21 3.42
CA GLY A 12 0.70 5.08 4.85
C GLY A 12 -0.54 4.82 5.70
N PHE A 13 -1.64 5.52 5.40
CA PHE A 13 -2.93 5.28 6.05
C PHE A 13 -3.52 3.92 5.75
N GLY A 14 -3.57 3.55 4.47
CA GLY A 14 -4.37 2.41 4.03
C GLY A 14 -3.70 1.06 4.28
N TYR A 15 -2.38 0.93 4.00
CA TYR A 15 -1.71 -0.36 4.09
C TYR A 15 -1.59 -0.87 5.54
N ILE A 16 -1.42 0.05 6.49
CA ILE A 16 -1.20 -0.32 7.89
C ILE A 16 -2.46 -0.95 8.52
N GLY A 17 -3.64 -0.52 8.07
CA GLY A 17 -4.90 -1.14 8.49
C GLY A 17 -4.97 -2.61 8.12
N TYR A 18 -4.55 -2.99 6.90
CA TYR A 18 -4.44 -4.39 6.50
C TYR A 18 -3.43 -5.14 7.37
N MET A 19 -2.21 -4.63 7.48
CA MET A 19 -1.12 -5.29 8.23
C MET A 19 -1.47 -5.50 9.70
N THR A 20 -2.18 -4.56 10.32
CA THR A 20 -2.53 -4.62 11.74
C THR A 20 -3.71 -5.55 12.01
N PHE A 21 -4.74 -5.50 11.16
CA PHE A 21 -6.04 -6.09 11.51
C PHE A 21 -6.42 -7.31 10.67
N ILE A 22 -5.66 -7.72 9.67
CA ILE A 22 -6.02 -8.87 8.81
C ILE A 22 -6.17 -10.17 9.61
N VAL A 23 -5.30 -10.43 10.60
CA VAL A 23 -5.40 -11.62 11.45
C VAL A 23 -6.69 -11.61 12.25
N THR A 24 -7.03 -10.47 12.84
CA THR A 24 -8.25 -10.31 13.64
C THR A 24 -9.48 -10.50 12.77
N LEU A 25 -9.53 -9.87 11.60
CA LEU A 25 -10.63 -10.03 10.65
C LEU A 25 -10.84 -11.52 10.25
N LEU A 26 -9.75 -12.22 9.93
CA LEU A 26 -9.81 -13.63 9.55
C LEU A 26 -10.26 -14.52 10.71
N ARG A 27 -9.83 -14.21 11.94
CA ARG A 27 -10.29 -14.92 13.14
C ARG A 27 -11.77 -14.72 13.41
N GLU A 28 -12.28 -13.49 13.28
CA GLU A 28 -13.70 -13.17 13.38
C GLU A 28 -14.53 -13.93 12.32
N GLN A 29 -13.94 -14.19 11.16
CA GLN A 29 -14.55 -14.99 10.09
C GLN A 29 -14.39 -16.51 10.29
N GLY A 30 -13.85 -16.98 11.43
CA GLY A 30 -13.70 -18.38 11.75
C GLY A 30 -12.51 -19.10 11.09
N VAL A 31 -11.53 -18.35 10.56
CA VAL A 31 -10.34 -18.95 9.95
C VAL A 31 -9.36 -19.43 11.03
N GLY A 32 -9.01 -20.71 11.00
CA GLY A 32 -8.10 -21.33 11.97
C GLY A 32 -6.65 -20.84 11.83
N ALA A 33 -5.91 -20.90 12.95
CA ALA A 33 -4.54 -20.36 13.07
C ALA A 33 -3.56 -20.92 12.02
N GLY A 34 -3.63 -22.22 11.70
CA GLY A 34 -2.76 -22.83 10.70
C GLY A 34 -2.96 -22.25 9.29
N ARG A 35 -4.21 -21.98 8.90
CA ARG A 35 -4.49 -21.31 7.62
C ARG A 35 -4.01 -19.87 7.60
N ILE A 36 -4.17 -19.13 8.71
CA ILE A 36 -3.66 -17.77 8.84
C ILE A 36 -2.13 -17.75 8.67
N ALA A 37 -1.41 -18.67 9.31
CA ALA A 37 0.03 -18.81 9.13
C ALA A 37 0.42 -19.08 7.67
N GLY A 38 -0.32 -19.94 6.96
CA GLY A 38 -0.13 -20.19 5.53
C GLY A 38 -0.35 -18.94 4.68
N PHE A 39 -1.36 -18.12 4.99
CA PHE A 39 -1.61 -16.85 4.29
C PHE A 39 -0.49 -15.84 4.52
N TYR A 40 0.07 -15.77 5.73
CA TYR A 40 1.24 -14.93 6.01
C TYR A 40 2.51 -15.42 5.28
N ALA A 41 2.69 -16.72 5.15
CA ALA A 41 3.78 -17.28 4.34
C ALA A 41 3.64 -16.90 2.86
N LEU A 42 2.43 -16.93 2.31
CA LEU A 42 2.15 -16.44 0.95
C LEU A 42 2.43 -14.94 0.80
N LEU A 43 2.04 -14.13 1.78
CA LEU A 43 2.37 -12.71 1.81
C LEU A 43 3.88 -12.51 1.77
N GLY A 44 4.63 -13.25 2.62
CA GLY A 44 6.10 -13.20 2.63
C GLY A 44 6.73 -13.63 1.31
N ALA A 45 6.23 -14.70 0.68
CA ALA A 45 6.67 -15.13 -0.65
C ALA A 45 6.42 -14.04 -1.71
N GLY A 46 5.26 -13.37 -1.64
CA GLY A 46 4.94 -12.24 -2.49
C GLY A 46 5.93 -11.08 -2.33
N VAL A 47 6.32 -10.78 -1.07
CA VAL A 47 7.33 -9.75 -0.78
C VAL A 47 8.65 -10.06 -1.46
N VAL A 48 9.13 -11.30 -1.36
CA VAL A 48 10.37 -11.72 -2.02
C VAL A 48 10.26 -11.59 -3.54
N ALA A 49 9.15 -12.02 -4.13
CA ALA A 49 8.91 -11.93 -5.56
C ALA A 49 8.76 -10.50 -6.08
N SER A 50 8.33 -9.56 -5.23
CA SER A 50 7.98 -8.19 -5.62
C SER A 50 9.14 -7.43 -6.27
N SER A 51 10.38 -7.69 -5.86
CA SER A 51 11.57 -7.01 -6.38
C SER A 51 11.82 -7.31 -7.86
N TRP A 52 11.55 -8.54 -8.31
CA TRP A 52 11.67 -8.91 -9.72
C TRP A 52 10.44 -8.51 -10.52
N LEU A 53 9.26 -8.68 -9.94
CA LEU A 53 7.98 -8.43 -10.60
C LEU A 53 7.85 -6.98 -11.06
N TRP A 54 8.24 -6.03 -10.23
CA TRP A 54 8.04 -4.60 -10.50
C TRP A 54 9.26 -3.87 -11.03
N ALA A 55 10.43 -4.52 -11.14
CA ALA A 55 11.68 -3.88 -11.58
C ALA A 55 11.52 -3.10 -12.90
N GLY A 56 10.90 -3.72 -13.92
CA GLY A 56 10.68 -3.08 -15.22
C GLY A 56 9.73 -1.87 -15.15
N VAL A 57 8.68 -1.94 -14.34
CA VAL A 57 7.73 -0.82 -14.13
C VAL A 57 8.43 0.35 -13.44
N LEU A 58 9.18 0.06 -12.37
CA LEU A 58 9.90 1.07 -11.59
C LEU A 58 10.98 1.78 -12.40
N GLN A 59 11.66 1.06 -13.29
CA GLN A 59 12.69 1.64 -14.18
C GLN A 59 12.10 2.55 -15.25
N ARG A 60 10.91 2.25 -15.76
CA ARG A 60 10.28 3.00 -16.89
C ARG A 60 9.41 4.16 -16.41
N ALA A 61 8.78 4.04 -15.26
CA ALA A 61 7.86 5.06 -14.75
C ALA A 61 8.60 6.32 -14.30
N ARG A 62 8.33 7.44 -14.96
CA ARG A 62 8.95 8.75 -14.66
C ARG A 62 8.07 9.62 -13.77
N GLY A 63 6.74 9.44 -13.82
CA GLY A 63 5.77 10.17 -13.00
C GLY A 63 5.24 9.32 -11.86
N GLY A 64 4.00 9.59 -11.45
CA GLY A 64 3.32 8.86 -10.37
C GLY A 64 2.67 7.53 -10.79
N GLN A 65 2.90 7.04 -12.03
CA GLN A 65 2.19 5.88 -12.58
C GLN A 65 2.47 4.59 -11.79
N ALA A 66 3.73 4.34 -11.39
CA ALA A 66 4.08 3.18 -10.58
C ALA A 66 3.41 3.22 -9.20
N LEU A 67 3.48 4.37 -8.52
CA LEU A 67 2.82 4.59 -7.23
C LEU A 67 1.30 4.40 -7.33
N ALA A 68 0.69 4.90 -8.41
CA ALA A 68 -0.74 4.78 -8.64
C ALA A 68 -1.18 3.33 -8.87
N LEU A 69 -0.47 2.61 -9.75
CA LEU A 69 -0.73 1.21 -10.03
C LEU A 69 -0.66 0.35 -8.76
N LEU A 70 0.44 0.52 -8.01
CA LEU A 70 0.67 -0.27 -6.80
C LEU A 70 -0.35 0.04 -5.69
N ASN A 71 -0.69 1.32 -5.48
CA ASN A 71 -1.77 1.69 -4.55
C ASN A 71 -3.13 1.13 -4.97
N GLY A 72 -3.43 1.13 -6.26
CA GLY A 72 -4.67 0.53 -6.79
C GLY A 72 -4.74 -0.97 -6.53
N LEU A 73 -3.64 -1.69 -6.78
CA LEU A 73 -3.55 -3.13 -6.49
C LEU A 73 -3.67 -3.43 -5.00
N LEU A 74 -3.07 -2.60 -4.14
CA LEU A 74 -3.22 -2.71 -2.69
C LEU A 74 -4.66 -2.45 -2.24
N ALA A 75 -5.35 -1.48 -2.84
CA ALA A 75 -6.76 -1.23 -2.56
C ALA A 75 -7.61 -2.48 -2.86
N VAL A 76 -7.37 -3.11 -4.01
CA VAL A 76 -8.03 -4.37 -4.38
C VAL A 76 -7.70 -5.48 -3.37
N ALA A 77 -6.42 -5.68 -3.06
CA ALA A 77 -5.99 -6.69 -2.07
C ALA A 77 -6.67 -6.47 -0.72
N THR A 78 -6.78 -5.22 -0.26
CA THR A 78 -7.39 -4.86 1.02
C THR A 78 -8.91 -5.07 1.02
N LEU A 79 -9.57 -4.92 -0.13
CA LEU A 79 -11.03 -5.14 -0.25
C LEU A 79 -11.42 -6.62 -0.23
N VAL A 80 -10.61 -7.51 -0.79
CA VAL A 80 -10.97 -8.92 -0.97
C VAL A 80 -11.44 -9.61 0.34
N PRO A 81 -10.72 -9.51 1.49
CA PRO A 81 -11.14 -10.17 2.73
C PRO A 81 -12.43 -9.62 3.33
N VAL A 82 -12.87 -8.43 2.90
CA VAL A 82 -14.13 -7.82 3.34
C VAL A 82 -15.34 -8.62 2.85
N PHE A 83 -15.23 -9.24 1.67
CA PHE A 83 -16.34 -9.96 1.03
C PHE A 83 -16.46 -11.42 1.45
N GLY A 84 -15.50 -11.95 2.21
CA GLY A 84 -15.58 -13.29 2.76
C GLY A 84 -14.22 -13.94 3.03
N SER A 85 -14.29 -15.09 3.69
CA SER A 85 -13.14 -15.89 4.14
C SER A 85 -12.83 -17.08 3.23
N HIS A 86 -13.30 -17.05 1.95
CA HIS A 86 -13.00 -18.14 1.03
C HIS A 86 -11.47 -18.29 0.87
N PRO A 87 -10.89 -19.48 1.11
CA PRO A 87 -9.43 -19.63 1.23
C PRO A 87 -8.65 -19.13 0.02
N LEU A 88 -9.15 -19.35 -1.20
CA LEU A 88 -8.48 -18.88 -2.41
C LEU A 88 -8.48 -17.36 -2.55
N LEU A 89 -9.56 -16.70 -2.14
CA LEU A 89 -9.64 -15.23 -2.17
C LEU A 89 -8.71 -14.60 -1.15
N VAL A 90 -8.65 -15.15 0.06
CA VAL A 90 -7.72 -14.66 1.10
C VAL A 90 -6.28 -14.93 0.70
N ALA A 91 -5.96 -16.10 0.15
CA ALA A 91 -4.63 -16.40 -0.36
C ALA A 91 -4.21 -15.43 -1.47
N ALA A 92 -5.10 -15.16 -2.42
CA ALA A 92 -4.86 -14.20 -3.50
C ALA A 92 -4.66 -12.77 -2.96
N SER A 93 -5.47 -12.35 -1.96
CA SER A 93 -5.31 -11.07 -1.28
C SER A 93 -3.94 -10.95 -0.62
N CYS A 94 -3.53 -11.93 0.18
CA CYS A 94 -2.25 -11.92 0.89
C CYS A 94 -1.06 -11.92 -0.09
N LEU A 95 -1.14 -12.73 -1.15
CA LEU A 95 -0.11 -12.77 -2.18
C LEU A 95 -0.02 -11.43 -2.93
N LEU A 96 -1.16 -10.87 -3.37
CA LEU A 96 -1.20 -9.59 -4.07
C LEU A 96 -0.69 -8.46 -3.17
N PHE A 97 -1.11 -8.44 -1.90
CA PHE A 97 -0.63 -7.46 -0.93
C PHE A 97 0.89 -7.58 -0.75
N GLY A 98 1.41 -8.78 -0.52
CA GLY A 98 2.85 -9.04 -0.40
C GLY A 98 3.63 -8.61 -1.63
N CYS A 99 3.15 -8.95 -2.83
CA CYS A 99 3.79 -8.58 -4.10
C CYS A 99 3.85 -7.06 -4.33
N THR A 100 3.03 -6.26 -3.64
CA THR A 100 2.87 -4.84 -3.99
C THR A 100 3.38 -3.88 -2.93
N PHE A 101 3.18 -4.14 -1.63
CA PHE A 101 3.34 -3.10 -0.61
C PHE A 101 4.76 -2.55 -0.47
N LEU A 102 5.81 -3.37 -0.52
CA LEU A 102 7.20 -2.87 -0.51
C LEU A 102 7.59 -2.19 -1.81
N SER A 103 6.99 -2.58 -2.92
CA SER A 103 7.23 -1.93 -4.21
C SER A 103 6.63 -0.53 -4.28
N VAL A 104 5.62 -0.20 -3.47
CA VAL A 104 5.16 1.18 -3.28
C VAL A 104 6.28 2.04 -2.71
N VAL A 105 7.00 1.55 -1.69
CA VAL A 105 8.17 2.25 -1.11
C VAL A 105 9.27 2.43 -2.17
N ALA A 106 9.59 1.36 -2.90
CA ALA A 106 10.58 1.41 -3.97
C ALA A 106 10.20 2.40 -5.09
N SER A 107 8.88 2.55 -5.38
CA SER A 107 8.40 3.47 -6.41
C SER A 107 8.67 4.94 -6.09
N THR A 108 8.63 5.33 -4.81
CA THR A 108 8.94 6.70 -4.39
C THR A 108 10.44 7.00 -4.52
N THR A 109 11.30 6.02 -4.18
CA THR A 109 12.74 6.14 -4.39
C THR A 109 13.08 6.23 -5.88
N ALA A 110 12.45 5.41 -6.72
CA ALA A 110 12.61 5.50 -8.17
C ALA A 110 12.13 6.85 -8.71
N PHE A 111 10.98 7.34 -8.26
CA PHE A 111 10.47 8.67 -8.62
C PHE A 111 11.47 9.78 -8.27
N VAL A 112 12.04 9.78 -7.06
CA VAL A 112 13.06 10.76 -6.63
C VAL A 112 14.28 10.71 -7.55
N ARG A 113 14.81 9.51 -7.82
CA ARG A 113 15.99 9.34 -8.68
C ARG A 113 15.76 9.76 -10.12
N HIS A 114 14.57 9.56 -10.66
CA HIS A 114 14.23 9.93 -12.02
C HIS A 114 13.99 11.44 -12.21
N ASN A 115 13.67 12.16 -11.15
CA ASN A 115 13.15 13.52 -11.25
C ASN A 115 13.98 14.59 -10.53
N LEU A 116 14.91 14.21 -9.64
CA LEU A 116 15.73 15.14 -8.88
C LEU A 116 17.22 14.91 -9.16
N PRO A 117 18.05 15.97 -9.08
CA PRO A 117 19.50 15.83 -9.16
C PRO A 117 20.02 15.03 -7.95
N ALA A 118 21.17 14.37 -8.10
CA ALA A 118 21.74 13.51 -7.07
C ALA A 118 21.93 14.22 -5.71
N SER A 119 22.26 15.50 -5.71
CA SER A 119 22.39 16.34 -4.52
C SER A 119 21.08 16.49 -3.71
N ALA A 120 19.93 16.29 -4.34
CA ALA A 120 18.61 16.41 -3.71
C ALA A 120 17.95 15.05 -3.36
N TRP A 121 18.59 13.92 -3.65
CA TRP A 121 17.98 12.60 -3.41
C TRP A 121 17.66 12.36 -1.94
N THR A 122 18.61 12.65 -1.05
CA THR A 122 18.41 12.47 0.40
C THR A 122 17.22 13.27 0.90
N ALA A 123 17.12 14.54 0.53
CA ALA A 123 16.00 15.40 0.93
C ALA A 123 14.66 14.91 0.32
N GLY A 124 14.68 14.49 -0.93
CA GLY A 124 13.50 13.94 -1.60
C GLY A 124 13.00 12.66 -0.93
N ILE A 125 13.88 11.70 -0.63
CA ILE A 125 13.55 10.45 0.07
C ILE A 125 13.06 10.76 1.48
N ALA A 126 13.72 11.65 2.21
CA ALA A 126 13.32 12.07 3.56
C ALA A 126 11.90 12.65 3.58
N ALA A 127 11.54 13.49 2.59
CA ALA A 127 10.20 14.05 2.47
C ALA A 127 9.13 12.95 2.34
N PHE A 128 9.35 11.92 1.51
CA PHE A 128 8.46 10.77 1.41
C PHE A 128 8.40 9.98 2.72
N THR A 129 9.54 9.75 3.38
CA THR A 129 9.61 9.01 4.64
C THR A 129 8.82 9.71 5.75
N ILE A 130 8.94 11.04 5.88
CA ILE A 130 8.20 11.83 6.89
C ILE A 130 6.69 11.73 6.64
N VAL A 131 6.26 11.92 5.40
CA VAL A 131 4.85 11.84 5.02
C VAL A 131 4.28 10.44 5.26
N PHE A 132 5.05 9.41 4.94
CA PHE A 132 4.69 8.02 5.21
C PHE A 132 4.56 7.73 6.72
N ALA A 133 5.53 8.19 7.53
CA ALA A 133 5.49 8.02 8.98
C ALA A 133 4.24 8.67 9.59
N ALA A 134 3.86 9.86 9.12
CA ALA A 134 2.61 10.51 9.54
C ALA A 134 1.38 9.64 9.22
N GLY A 135 1.33 9.06 8.01
CA GLY A 135 0.27 8.12 7.62
C GLY A 135 0.23 6.87 8.50
N GLN A 136 1.39 6.29 8.82
CA GLN A 136 1.49 5.11 9.69
C GLN A 136 1.04 5.36 11.12
N ILE A 137 1.33 6.54 11.67
CA ILE A 137 0.92 6.90 13.03
C ILE A 137 -0.60 7.06 13.11
N LEU A 138 -1.19 7.71 12.13
CA LEU A 138 -2.62 8.01 12.12
C LEU A 138 -3.48 6.84 11.62
N GLY A 139 -2.92 5.99 10.75
CA GLY A 139 -3.63 4.91 10.08
C GLY A 139 -4.33 3.91 11.02
N PRO A 140 -3.62 3.30 11.99
CA PRO A 140 -4.23 2.34 12.91
C PRO A 140 -5.34 2.95 13.76
N SER A 141 -5.14 4.19 14.24
CA SER A 141 -6.14 4.91 15.04
C SER A 141 -7.41 5.18 14.24
N LEU A 142 -7.28 5.62 12.99
CA LEU A 142 -8.42 5.85 12.10
C LEU A 142 -9.13 4.54 11.73
N THR A 143 -8.37 3.49 11.42
CA THR A 143 -8.92 2.18 11.10
C THR A 143 -9.64 1.59 12.30
N GLY A 144 -9.06 1.70 13.51
CA GLY A 144 -9.68 1.26 14.76
C GLY A 144 -10.96 2.05 15.06
N TRP A 145 -10.91 3.37 14.95
CA TRP A 145 -12.10 4.21 15.17
C TRP A 145 -13.25 3.87 14.20
N LEU A 146 -12.93 3.60 12.94
CA LEU A 146 -13.93 3.13 11.97
C LEU A 146 -14.45 1.73 12.33
N ALA A 147 -13.61 0.87 12.90
CA ALA A 147 -13.97 -0.47 13.31
C ALA A 147 -14.82 -0.51 14.60
N ASP A 148 -14.71 0.48 15.46
CA ASP A 148 -15.54 0.60 16.68
C ASP A 148 -17.00 0.92 16.37
N GLY A 149 -17.31 1.34 15.14
CA GLY A 149 -18.65 1.64 14.68
C GLY A 149 -19.43 0.42 14.18
N PRO A 150 -20.72 0.61 13.81
CA PRO A 150 -21.54 -0.45 13.23
C PRO A 150 -20.87 -1.03 11.98
N GLY A 151 -20.65 -2.34 11.93
CA GLY A 151 -19.98 -3.03 10.82
C GLY A 151 -18.55 -3.48 11.13
N GLY A 152 -17.98 -3.13 12.29
CA GLY A 152 -16.75 -3.68 12.82
C GLY A 152 -15.53 -3.47 11.90
N LEU A 153 -14.60 -4.40 11.94
CA LEU A 153 -13.36 -4.36 11.14
C LEU A 153 -13.59 -4.23 9.64
N ARG A 154 -14.74 -4.70 9.11
CA ARG A 154 -15.08 -4.53 7.68
C ARG A 154 -15.08 -3.06 7.27
N ARG A 155 -15.61 -2.16 8.12
CA ARG A 155 -15.58 -0.69 7.84
C ARG A 155 -14.17 -0.14 7.90
N GLY A 156 -13.34 -0.59 8.84
CA GLY A 156 -11.93 -0.22 8.90
C GLY A 156 -11.19 -0.60 7.60
N PHE A 157 -11.42 -1.82 7.10
CA PHE A 157 -10.84 -2.28 5.81
C PHE A 157 -11.37 -1.48 4.60
N LEU A 158 -12.66 -1.16 4.58
CA LEU A 158 -13.23 -0.30 3.52
C LEU A 158 -12.59 1.10 3.55
N GLY A 159 -12.39 1.69 4.73
CA GLY A 159 -11.69 2.96 4.90
C GLY A 159 -10.23 2.89 4.43
N SER A 160 -9.51 1.81 4.79
CA SER A 160 -8.15 1.56 4.33
C SER A 160 -8.06 1.42 2.81
N ALA A 161 -8.97 0.67 2.21
CA ALA A 161 -9.02 0.50 0.75
C ALA A 161 -9.39 1.82 0.04
N ALA A 162 -10.30 2.61 0.60
CA ALA A 162 -10.65 3.93 0.07
C ALA A 162 -9.45 4.90 0.12
N ALA A 163 -8.67 4.89 1.21
CA ALA A 163 -7.45 5.68 1.30
C ALA A 163 -6.43 5.26 0.22
N LEU A 164 -6.21 3.96 0.02
CA LEU A 164 -5.32 3.44 -1.02
C LEU A 164 -5.80 3.82 -2.43
N ALA A 165 -7.09 3.71 -2.70
CA ALA A 165 -7.68 4.11 -3.98
C ALA A 165 -7.53 5.61 -4.22
N LEU A 166 -7.79 6.45 -3.20
CA LEU A 166 -7.53 7.89 -3.27
C LEU A 166 -6.05 8.17 -3.53
N GLY A 167 -5.16 7.43 -2.85
CA GLY A 167 -3.72 7.50 -3.09
C GLY A 167 -3.33 7.20 -4.53
N ALA A 168 -3.98 6.20 -5.15
CA ALA A 168 -3.77 5.87 -6.56
C ALA A 168 -4.22 7.03 -7.47
N VAL A 169 -5.40 7.60 -7.24
CA VAL A 169 -5.93 8.73 -8.02
C VAL A 169 -5.04 9.96 -7.91
N LEU A 170 -4.58 10.29 -6.69
CA LEU A 170 -3.67 11.40 -6.46
C LEU A 170 -2.33 11.18 -7.17
N ALA A 171 -1.77 9.97 -7.08
CA ALA A 171 -0.51 9.64 -7.74
C ALA A 171 -0.61 9.71 -9.27
N LEU A 172 -1.73 9.33 -9.89
CA LEU A 172 -1.96 9.48 -11.34
C LEU A 172 -1.81 10.93 -11.82
N ARG A 173 -2.16 11.91 -10.98
CA ARG A 173 -2.02 13.33 -11.30
C ARG A 173 -0.57 13.83 -11.24
N GLN A 174 0.37 13.01 -10.74
CA GLN A 174 1.77 13.38 -10.66
C GLN A 174 2.46 13.14 -11.99
N LYS A 175 2.69 14.24 -12.71
CA LYS A 175 3.53 14.24 -13.93
C LYS A 175 5.01 14.16 -13.53
N PRO A 176 5.89 13.71 -14.45
CA PRO A 176 7.33 13.87 -14.27
C PRO A 176 7.66 15.32 -13.94
N LEU A 177 8.63 15.51 -13.07
CA LEU A 177 9.16 16.86 -12.81
C LEU A 177 10.11 17.18 -13.97
N GLY A 178 9.89 18.30 -14.67
CA GLY A 178 10.85 18.75 -15.67
C GLY A 178 12.24 18.88 -15.03
N GLN A 179 13.26 18.28 -15.63
CA GLN A 179 14.62 18.53 -15.19
C GLN A 179 14.90 20.02 -15.40
N PRO A 180 15.39 20.75 -14.40
CA PRO A 180 15.95 22.07 -14.68
C PRO A 180 17.13 21.87 -15.64
N HIS A 181 17.07 22.55 -16.79
CA HIS A 181 18.16 22.63 -17.75
C HIS A 181 19.40 23.26 -17.13
#